data_42a00fd84f296f06b1072f76dd356c32
#
_entry.id   42a00fd84f296f06b1072f76dd356c32
#
_cell.length_a   1.000
_cell.length_b   1.000
_cell.length_c   1.000
_cell.angle_alpha   90.00
_cell.angle_beta   90.00
_cell.angle_gamma   90.00
#
_symmetry.space_group_name_H-M   'P 1'
#
loop_
_entity.id
_entity.type
_entity.pdbx_description
1 polymer ?
#
loop_
_entity_poly.entity_id
_entity_poly.type
_entity_poly.pdbx_seq_one_letter_code
_entity_poly.pdbx_strand_id
1 'polypeptide(L)'
;PILFERQKQFIGNASHELQTPLAVLGNRIEWLLDNTEPTEKQMEELLKMQRTLRQIVRLNKTLLLLTKIDNGQFPESSEVDLAAVVGEQIDLYDEIYAGRGIACTVSAPEAFVVRMNESLASTLVTNLLKNAYLHTAEGGAVGVELRDRTLTVTNDGTAPLDAEHIFERFYQGARKEGSTGLGLALVSAVGRYYGLRIDYRFEGGRHRFSVRWP
;
A
#
# COMPACT_ATOMS: atom_id res chain seq x y z
N PRO A 1 25.03 -12.74 -6.27
CA PRO A 1 23.73 -13.36 -6.67
C PRO A 1 23.24 -14.34 -5.62
N ILE A 2 24.05 -15.34 -5.20
CA ILE A 2 23.64 -16.44 -4.29
C ILE A 2 23.20 -15.94 -2.89
N LEU A 3 23.87 -14.95 -2.32
CA LEU A 3 23.51 -14.38 -1.00
C LEU A 3 22.14 -13.70 -1.05
N PHE A 4 21.85 -12.99 -2.11
CA PHE A 4 20.59 -12.26 -2.30
C PHE A 4 19.39 -13.22 -2.49
N GLU A 5 19.59 -14.31 -3.25
CA GLU A 5 18.56 -15.34 -3.40
C GLU A 5 18.28 -16.09 -2.08
N ARG A 6 19.32 -16.41 -1.31
CA ARG A 6 19.17 -17.02 0.03
C ARG A 6 18.41 -16.09 1.00
N GLN A 7 18.71 -14.80 0.97
CA GLN A 7 18.04 -13.81 1.80
C GLN A 7 16.53 -13.70 1.43
N LYS A 8 16.18 -13.71 0.14
CA LYS A 8 14.78 -13.72 -0.32
C LYS A 8 14.03 -14.97 0.13
N GLN A 9 14.62 -16.16 -0.05
CA GLN A 9 14.04 -17.42 0.41
C GLN A 9 13.83 -17.44 1.92
N PHE A 10 14.81 -16.95 2.68
CA PHE A 10 14.71 -16.86 4.14
C PHE A 10 13.54 -15.97 4.57
N ILE A 11 13.38 -14.78 3.98
CA ILE A 11 12.28 -13.87 4.28
C ILE A 11 10.92 -14.51 3.93
N GLY A 12 10.84 -15.18 2.78
CA GLY A 12 9.62 -15.87 2.35
C GLY A 12 9.22 -16.99 3.33
N ASN A 13 10.16 -17.85 3.67
CA ASN A 13 9.92 -18.96 4.60
C ASN A 13 9.57 -18.46 6.01
N ALA A 14 10.35 -17.50 6.55
CA ALA A 14 10.08 -16.90 7.85
C ALA A 14 8.69 -16.23 7.90
N SER A 15 8.30 -15.54 6.82
CA SER A 15 6.99 -14.90 6.74
C SER A 15 5.83 -15.92 6.73
N HIS A 16 6.00 -17.07 6.08
CA HIS A 16 5.02 -18.16 6.14
C HIS A 16 4.92 -18.77 7.54
N GLU A 17 6.06 -19.06 8.16
CA GLU A 17 6.11 -19.61 9.52
C GLU A 17 5.52 -18.67 10.58
N LEU A 18 5.59 -17.35 10.35
CA LEU A 18 4.98 -16.35 11.24
C LEU A 18 3.46 -16.24 11.08
N GLN A 19 2.86 -16.67 9.98
CA GLN A 19 1.41 -16.56 9.77
C GLN A 19 0.62 -17.36 10.82
N THR A 20 1.03 -18.58 11.10
CA THR A 20 0.33 -19.48 12.05
C THR A 20 0.34 -18.95 13.48
N PRO A 21 1.49 -18.59 14.10
CA PRO A 21 1.50 -18.07 15.46
C PRO A 21 0.78 -16.71 15.57
N LEU A 22 0.84 -15.85 14.55
CA LEU A 22 0.10 -14.60 14.56
C LEU A 22 -1.42 -14.80 14.48
N ALA A 23 -1.89 -15.78 13.71
CA ALA A 23 -3.30 -16.17 13.67
C ALA A 23 -3.77 -16.72 15.03
N VAL A 24 -2.96 -17.57 15.67
CA VAL A 24 -3.26 -18.10 17.01
C VAL A 24 -3.37 -16.95 18.03
N LEU A 25 -2.44 -16.00 18.01
CA LEU A 25 -2.50 -14.84 18.91
C LEU A 25 -3.75 -13.98 18.65
N GLY A 26 -4.13 -13.79 17.38
CA GLY A 26 -5.35 -13.08 17.02
C GLY A 26 -6.60 -13.74 17.59
N ASN A 27 -6.74 -15.03 17.36
CA ASN A 27 -7.86 -15.81 17.88
C ASN A 27 -7.93 -15.79 19.42
N ARG A 28 -6.78 -15.76 20.12
CA ARG A 28 -6.74 -15.67 21.59
C ARG A 28 -7.19 -14.30 22.10
N ILE A 29 -6.80 -13.24 21.43
CA ILE A 29 -7.24 -11.88 21.80
C ILE A 29 -8.75 -11.73 21.54
N GLU A 30 -9.24 -12.19 20.40
CA GLU A 30 -10.67 -12.18 20.05
C GLU A 30 -11.46 -13.02 21.06
N TRP A 31 -10.97 -14.22 21.42
CA TRP A 31 -11.63 -15.05 22.42
C TRP A 31 -11.73 -14.35 23.78
N LEU A 32 -10.68 -13.64 24.22
CA LEU A 32 -10.71 -12.87 25.46
C LEU A 32 -11.74 -11.74 25.40
N LEU A 33 -11.83 -11.03 24.27
CA LEU A 33 -12.80 -9.93 24.08
C LEU A 33 -14.25 -10.42 24.09
N ASP A 34 -14.51 -11.62 23.51
CA ASP A 34 -15.85 -12.13 23.30
C ASP A 34 -16.36 -13.00 24.47
N ASN A 35 -15.47 -13.61 25.25
CA ASN A 35 -15.84 -14.64 26.24
C ASN A 35 -15.44 -14.29 27.68
N THR A 36 -14.94 -13.08 27.93
CA THR A 36 -14.63 -12.60 29.29
C THR A 36 -15.25 -11.23 29.55
N GLU A 37 -15.34 -10.83 30.81
CA GLU A 37 -15.76 -9.49 31.22
C GLU A 37 -14.51 -8.68 31.68
N PRO A 38 -13.70 -8.14 30.73
CA PRO A 38 -12.52 -7.40 31.09
C PRO A 38 -12.91 -6.06 31.75
N THR A 39 -12.16 -5.65 32.76
CA THR A 39 -12.23 -4.29 33.28
C THR A 39 -11.91 -3.29 32.17
N GLU A 40 -12.33 -2.03 32.33
CA GLU A 40 -12.07 -0.96 31.35
C GLU A 40 -10.58 -0.88 30.96
N LYS A 41 -9.69 -0.96 31.96
CA LYS A 41 -8.23 -0.96 31.73
C LYS A 41 -7.74 -2.18 30.96
N GLN A 42 -8.27 -3.36 31.25
CA GLN A 42 -7.92 -4.59 30.52
C GLN A 42 -8.45 -4.54 29.08
N MET A 43 -9.66 -4.01 28.87
CA MET A 43 -10.22 -3.78 27.54
C MET A 43 -9.34 -2.86 26.71
N GLU A 44 -8.88 -1.75 27.27
CA GLU A 44 -7.97 -0.82 26.59
C GLU A 44 -6.68 -1.51 26.14
N GLU A 45 -6.07 -2.33 27.03
CA GLU A 45 -4.84 -3.06 26.70
C GLU A 45 -5.08 -4.16 25.64
N LEU A 46 -6.18 -4.90 25.70
CA LEU A 46 -6.56 -5.88 24.69
C LEU A 46 -6.73 -5.24 23.30
N LEU A 47 -7.37 -4.08 23.24
CA LEU A 47 -7.53 -3.32 21.99
C LEU A 47 -6.19 -2.79 21.46
N LYS A 48 -5.25 -2.39 22.32
CA LYS A 48 -3.87 -2.03 21.91
C LYS A 48 -3.13 -3.23 21.36
N MET A 49 -3.21 -4.38 22.02
CA MET A 49 -2.61 -5.63 21.56
C MET A 49 -3.19 -6.05 20.19
N GLN A 50 -4.51 -5.99 20.02
CA GLN A 50 -5.17 -6.31 18.77
C GLN A 50 -4.70 -5.39 17.61
N ARG A 51 -4.58 -4.08 17.86
CA ARG A 51 -4.07 -3.12 16.87
C ARG A 51 -2.63 -3.44 16.48
N THR A 52 -1.76 -3.69 17.45
CA THR A 52 -0.36 -4.06 17.21
C THR A 52 -0.26 -5.36 16.41
N LEU A 53 -1.04 -6.37 16.78
CA LEU A 53 -1.07 -7.64 16.05
C LEU A 53 -1.52 -7.47 14.60
N ARG A 54 -2.58 -6.71 14.34
CA ARG A 54 -3.03 -6.39 12.97
C ARG A 54 -1.95 -5.70 12.16
N GLN A 55 -1.15 -4.83 12.79
CA GLN A 55 -0.02 -4.17 12.13
C GLN A 55 1.08 -5.18 11.75
N ILE A 56 1.44 -6.11 12.64
CA ILE A 56 2.44 -7.16 12.39
C ILE A 56 1.96 -8.09 11.27
N VAL A 57 0.69 -8.52 11.30
CA VAL A 57 0.10 -9.36 10.25
C VAL A 57 0.14 -8.67 8.89
N ARG A 58 -0.19 -7.38 8.83
CA ARG A 58 -0.13 -6.59 7.59
C ARG A 58 1.30 -6.48 7.07
N LEU A 59 2.26 -6.19 7.96
CA LEU A 59 3.68 -6.11 7.62
C LEU A 59 4.18 -7.44 7.04
N ASN A 60 3.86 -8.56 7.70
CA ASN A 60 4.25 -9.90 7.26
C ASN A 60 3.65 -10.26 5.89
N LYS A 61 2.36 -9.98 5.66
CA LYS A 61 1.70 -10.17 4.35
C LYS A 61 2.38 -9.35 3.25
N THR A 62 2.76 -8.11 3.56
CA THR A 62 3.42 -7.22 2.59
C THR A 62 4.82 -7.71 2.23
N LEU A 63 5.61 -8.17 3.22
CA LEU A 63 6.94 -8.77 2.98
C LEU A 63 6.85 -10.03 2.13
N LEU A 64 5.86 -10.89 2.40
CA LEU A 64 5.61 -12.07 1.60
C LEU A 64 5.25 -11.72 0.15
N LEU A 65 4.38 -10.72 -0.05
CA LEU A 65 4.01 -10.24 -1.38
C LEU A 65 5.22 -9.70 -2.14
N LEU A 66 6.06 -8.87 -1.50
CA LEU A 66 7.32 -8.38 -2.08
C LEU A 66 8.22 -9.53 -2.51
N THR A 67 8.36 -10.56 -1.66
CA THR A 67 9.15 -11.75 -1.99
C THR A 67 8.60 -12.52 -3.19
N LYS A 68 7.27 -12.67 -3.28
CA LYS A 68 6.60 -13.31 -4.42
C LYS A 68 6.80 -12.54 -5.73
N ILE A 69 6.71 -11.20 -5.69
CA ILE A 69 6.96 -10.34 -6.85
C ILE A 69 8.42 -10.47 -7.29
N ASP A 70 9.37 -10.36 -6.38
CA ASP A 70 10.81 -10.46 -6.67
C ASP A 70 11.21 -11.84 -7.20
N ASN A 71 10.45 -12.90 -6.88
CA ASN A 71 10.66 -14.27 -7.35
C ASN A 71 9.88 -14.61 -8.64
N GLY A 72 9.19 -13.64 -9.24
CA GLY A 72 8.45 -13.86 -10.48
C GLY A 72 7.22 -14.77 -10.34
N GLN A 73 6.60 -14.85 -9.17
CA GLN A 73 5.51 -15.79 -8.87
C GLN A 73 4.11 -15.26 -9.30
N PHE A 74 4.05 -14.44 -10.35
CA PHE A 74 2.81 -13.91 -10.93
C PHE A 74 2.80 -14.11 -12.46
N PRO A 75 2.80 -15.36 -12.95
CA PRO A 75 2.88 -15.64 -14.40
C PRO A 75 1.60 -15.23 -15.15
N GLU A 76 0.48 -15.19 -14.46
CA GLU A 76 -0.81 -14.83 -15.05
C GLU A 76 -0.88 -13.33 -15.34
N SER A 77 -1.30 -13.00 -16.57
CA SER A 77 -1.47 -11.63 -17.03
C SER A 77 -2.72 -11.56 -17.88
N SER A 78 -3.64 -10.67 -17.53
CA SER A 78 -4.90 -10.41 -18.23
C SER A 78 -4.98 -8.95 -18.65
N GLU A 79 -5.97 -8.62 -19.43
CA GLU A 79 -6.36 -7.23 -19.66
C GLU A 79 -7.08 -6.71 -18.43
N VAL A 80 -6.57 -5.62 -17.87
CA VAL A 80 -7.11 -4.97 -16.68
C VAL A 80 -7.43 -3.53 -17.02
N ASP A 81 -8.67 -3.12 -16.77
CA ASP A 81 -9.05 -1.72 -16.87
C ASP A 81 -8.68 -0.98 -15.58
N LEU A 82 -7.57 -0.24 -15.64
CA LEU A 82 -7.12 0.55 -14.50
C LEU A 82 -8.04 1.72 -14.15
N ALA A 83 -8.85 2.22 -15.09
CA ALA A 83 -9.82 3.27 -14.78
C ALA A 83 -10.90 2.73 -13.82
N ALA A 84 -11.37 1.51 -14.05
CA ALA A 84 -12.29 0.83 -13.14
C ALA A 84 -11.66 0.57 -11.77
N VAL A 85 -10.43 0.01 -11.72
CA VAL A 85 -9.70 -0.25 -10.47
C VAL A 85 -9.49 1.04 -9.67
N VAL A 86 -9.14 2.14 -10.33
CA VAL A 86 -8.95 3.46 -9.68
C VAL A 86 -10.28 3.94 -9.10
N GLY A 87 -11.37 3.85 -9.85
CA GLY A 87 -12.71 4.28 -9.41
C GLY A 87 -13.13 3.55 -8.12
N GLU A 88 -13.09 2.22 -8.12
CA GLU A 88 -13.42 1.40 -6.95
C GLU A 88 -12.58 1.75 -5.70
N GLN A 89 -11.29 2.01 -5.90
CA GLN A 89 -10.41 2.35 -4.78
C GLN A 89 -10.67 3.77 -4.26
N ILE A 90 -11.01 4.72 -5.13
CA ILE A 90 -11.35 6.09 -4.70
C ILE A 90 -12.63 6.07 -3.87
N ASP A 91 -13.68 5.40 -4.32
CA ASP A 91 -14.94 5.28 -3.57
C ASP A 91 -14.69 4.75 -2.16
N LEU A 92 -13.82 3.71 -2.04
CA LEU A 92 -13.44 3.15 -0.75
C LEU A 92 -12.67 4.15 0.13
N TYR A 93 -11.71 4.88 -0.44
CA TYR A 93 -10.91 5.84 0.35
C TYR A 93 -11.69 7.10 0.69
N ASP A 94 -12.60 7.56 -0.15
CA ASP A 94 -13.50 8.67 0.15
C ASP A 94 -14.40 8.33 1.35
N GLU A 95 -14.90 7.10 1.43
CA GLU A 95 -15.65 6.62 2.60
C GLU A 95 -14.77 6.55 3.86
N ILE A 96 -13.59 5.91 3.77
CA ILE A 96 -12.65 5.76 4.92
C ILE A 96 -12.20 7.11 5.47
N TYR A 97 -11.97 8.09 4.61
CA TYR A 97 -11.44 9.40 4.97
C TYR A 97 -12.49 10.53 4.94
N ALA A 98 -13.79 10.20 4.85
CA ALA A 98 -14.88 11.18 4.79
C ALA A 98 -14.80 12.24 5.92
N GLY A 99 -14.43 11.82 7.15
CA GLY A 99 -14.30 12.72 8.28
C GLY A 99 -13.14 13.72 8.19
N ARG A 100 -12.23 13.58 7.21
CA ARG A 100 -11.10 14.49 7.01
C ARG A 100 -11.33 15.56 5.94
N GLY A 101 -12.48 15.53 5.25
CA GLY A 101 -12.82 16.53 4.23
C GLY A 101 -11.81 16.62 3.07
N ILE A 102 -11.18 15.51 2.70
CA ILE A 102 -10.22 15.46 1.58
C ILE A 102 -11.00 15.51 0.27
N ALA A 103 -10.68 16.50 -0.60
CA ALA A 103 -11.27 16.57 -1.92
C ALA A 103 -10.50 15.70 -2.91
N CYS A 104 -11.16 14.75 -3.57
CA CYS A 104 -10.57 13.95 -4.64
C CYS A 104 -11.04 14.42 -6.01
N THR A 105 -10.10 14.61 -6.94
CA THR A 105 -10.40 14.91 -8.35
C THR A 105 -9.85 13.81 -9.23
N VAL A 106 -10.67 13.31 -10.16
CA VAL A 106 -10.30 12.25 -11.09
C VAL A 106 -10.41 12.74 -12.51
N SER A 107 -9.37 12.52 -13.31
CA SER A 107 -9.37 12.72 -14.75
C SER A 107 -8.93 11.41 -15.40
N ALA A 108 -9.89 10.66 -15.94
CA ALA A 108 -9.63 9.38 -16.57
C ALA A 108 -10.43 9.26 -17.87
N PRO A 109 -9.94 8.52 -18.89
CA PRO A 109 -10.75 8.11 -20.03
C PRO A 109 -11.81 7.10 -19.57
N GLU A 110 -12.75 6.78 -20.44
CA GLU A 110 -13.78 5.76 -20.19
C GLU A 110 -13.17 4.38 -19.85
N ALA A 111 -12.04 4.04 -20.48
CA ALA A 111 -11.26 2.86 -20.17
C ALA A 111 -9.75 3.11 -20.31
N PHE A 112 -8.95 2.51 -19.42
CA PHE A 112 -7.50 2.51 -19.49
C PHE A 112 -6.98 1.08 -19.29
N VAL A 113 -6.94 0.33 -20.41
CA VAL A 113 -6.62 -1.10 -20.38
C VAL A 113 -5.10 -1.32 -20.44
N VAL A 114 -4.60 -2.13 -19.51
CA VAL A 114 -3.21 -2.59 -19.44
C VAL A 114 -3.16 -4.10 -19.28
N ARG A 115 -2.04 -4.73 -19.71
CA ARG A 115 -1.84 -6.16 -19.54
C ARG A 115 -0.97 -6.43 -18.31
N MET A 116 -1.60 -6.96 -17.25
CA MET A 116 -0.90 -7.32 -16.01
C MET A 116 -1.75 -8.26 -15.14
N ASN A 117 -1.17 -8.76 -14.07
CA ASN A 117 -1.93 -9.52 -13.08
C ASN A 117 -2.87 -8.57 -12.32
N GLU A 118 -4.14 -8.92 -12.20
CA GLU A 118 -5.18 -8.10 -11.58
C GLU A 118 -4.87 -7.74 -10.12
N SER A 119 -4.35 -8.70 -9.35
CA SER A 119 -3.96 -8.48 -7.95
C SER A 119 -2.79 -7.49 -7.83
N LEU A 120 -1.84 -7.51 -8.78
CA LEU A 120 -0.72 -6.56 -8.80
C LEU A 120 -1.16 -5.18 -9.30
N ALA A 121 -2.13 -5.10 -10.22
CA ALA A 121 -2.75 -3.85 -10.64
C ALA A 121 -3.45 -3.16 -9.45
N SER A 122 -4.29 -3.91 -8.75
CA SER A 122 -4.96 -3.44 -7.53
C SER A 122 -3.95 -3.04 -6.45
N THR A 123 -2.89 -3.83 -6.24
CA THR A 123 -1.81 -3.50 -5.28
C THR A 123 -1.14 -2.18 -5.62
N LEU A 124 -0.82 -1.95 -6.89
CA LEU A 124 -0.18 -0.72 -7.37
C LEU A 124 -1.07 0.51 -7.07
N VAL A 125 -2.32 0.47 -7.53
CA VAL A 125 -3.30 1.56 -7.36
C VAL A 125 -3.58 1.84 -5.89
N THR A 126 -3.89 0.78 -5.12
CA THR A 126 -4.19 0.88 -3.68
C THR A 126 -3.06 1.54 -2.89
N ASN A 127 -1.78 1.18 -3.17
CA ASN A 127 -0.66 1.75 -2.43
C ASN A 127 -0.41 3.22 -2.78
N LEU A 128 -0.59 3.62 -4.04
CA LEU A 128 -0.49 5.01 -4.44
C LEU A 128 -1.60 5.87 -3.82
N LEU A 129 -2.85 5.43 -3.92
CA LEU A 129 -4.00 6.14 -3.36
C LEU A 129 -3.95 6.19 -1.84
N LYS A 130 -3.67 5.07 -1.17
CA LYS A 130 -3.49 5.04 0.28
C LYS A 130 -2.42 6.01 0.74
N ASN A 131 -1.29 6.08 0.04
CA ASN A 131 -0.23 7.03 0.36
C ASN A 131 -0.74 8.48 0.23
N ALA A 132 -1.45 8.79 -0.86
CA ALA A 132 -2.00 10.13 -1.09
C ALA A 132 -3.00 10.53 0.02
N TYR A 133 -4.01 9.71 0.30
CA TYR A 133 -5.01 10.02 1.33
C TYR A 133 -4.43 10.09 2.74
N LEU A 134 -3.54 9.14 3.09
CA LEU A 134 -2.92 9.11 4.42
C LEU A 134 -2.08 10.35 4.69
N HIS A 135 -1.34 10.83 3.68
CA HIS A 135 -0.38 11.92 3.84
C HIS A 135 -0.95 13.30 3.53
N THR A 136 -2.11 13.40 2.89
CA THR A 136 -2.83 14.67 2.73
C THR A 136 -3.31 15.19 4.09
N ALA A 137 -3.22 16.50 4.31
CA ALA A 137 -3.77 17.14 5.50
C ALA A 137 -5.31 17.13 5.45
N GLU A 138 -5.95 17.38 6.59
CA GLU A 138 -7.40 17.59 6.68
C GLU A 138 -7.80 18.80 5.81
N GLY A 139 -8.88 18.66 5.04
CA GLY A 139 -9.33 19.66 4.07
C GLY A 139 -8.45 19.80 2.82
N GLY A 140 -7.39 18.99 2.67
CA GLY A 140 -6.50 19.03 1.51
C GLY A 140 -7.06 18.27 0.29
N ALA A 141 -6.26 18.20 -0.78
CA ALA A 141 -6.68 17.63 -2.06
C ALA A 141 -5.81 16.45 -2.53
N VAL A 142 -6.47 15.47 -3.11
CA VAL A 142 -5.89 14.35 -3.85
C VAL A 142 -6.33 14.48 -5.32
N GLY A 143 -5.43 14.20 -6.26
CA GLY A 143 -5.75 14.17 -7.68
C GLY A 143 -5.29 12.88 -8.32
N VAL A 144 -6.09 12.32 -9.22
CA VAL A 144 -5.75 11.13 -10.00
C VAL A 144 -5.96 11.44 -11.47
N GLU A 145 -4.94 11.17 -12.27
CA GLU A 145 -4.99 11.36 -13.73
C GLU A 145 -4.53 10.08 -14.43
N LEU A 146 -5.34 9.60 -15.35
CA LEU A 146 -5.01 8.52 -16.29
C LEU A 146 -4.95 9.11 -17.70
N ARG A 147 -3.75 9.23 -18.26
CA ARG A 147 -3.53 9.80 -19.57
C ARG A 147 -2.21 9.33 -20.18
N ASP A 148 -2.17 9.17 -21.51
CA ASP A 148 -0.96 8.90 -22.28
C ASP A 148 -0.13 7.72 -21.68
N ARG A 149 -0.81 6.59 -21.40
CA ARG A 149 -0.23 5.39 -20.77
C ARG A 149 0.40 5.67 -19.39
N THR A 150 -0.07 6.68 -18.69
CA THR A 150 0.47 7.08 -17.39
C THR A 150 -0.66 7.22 -16.37
N LEU A 151 -0.50 6.57 -15.21
CA LEU A 151 -1.25 6.86 -13.99
C LEU A 151 -0.45 7.86 -13.17
N THR A 152 -1.05 8.99 -12.86
CA THR A 152 -0.49 10.01 -11.97
C THR A 152 -1.38 10.17 -10.75
N VAL A 153 -0.80 10.07 -9.56
CA VAL A 153 -1.48 10.38 -8.30
C VAL A 153 -0.77 11.55 -7.66
N THR A 154 -1.53 12.58 -7.30
CA THR A 154 -1.02 13.78 -6.64
C THR A 154 -1.71 13.99 -5.31
N ASN A 155 -1.00 14.56 -4.37
CA ASN A 155 -1.57 14.97 -3.09
C ASN A 155 -0.84 16.21 -2.53
N ASP A 156 -1.54 17.00 -1.74
CA ASP A 156 -0.96 18.16 -1.09
C ASP A 156 0.14 17.74 -0.09
N GLY A 157 1.20 18.56 -0.04
CA GLY A 157 2.34 18.35 0.83
C GLY A 157 3.03 19.65 1.20
N THR A 158 3.84 19.64 2.25
CA THR A 158 4.53 20.83 2.78
C THR A 158 6.01 20.88 2.41
N ALA A 159 6.62 19.74 2.10
CA ALA A 159 8.04 19.64 1.76
C ALA A 159 8.29 18.42 0.87
N PRO A 160 9.34 18.44 0.02
CA PRO A 160 9.70 17.29 -0.80
C PRO A 160 10.10 16.09 0.07
N LEU A 161 9.84 14.89 -0.44
CA LEU A 161 10.36 13.65 0.11
C LEU A 161 11.75 13.37 -0.50
N ASP A 162 12.52 12.53 0.16
CA ASP A 162 13.80 12.05 -0.35
C ASP A 162 13.58 11.12 -1.56
N ALA A 163 13.73 11.66 -2.77
CA ALA A 163 13.45 10.97 -4.02
C ALA A 163 14.33 9.72 -4.25
N GLU A 164 15.52 9.67 -3.63
CA GLU A 164 16.43 8.52 -3.77
C GLU A 164 15.98 7.34 -2.93
N HIS A 165 15.40 7.57 -1.76
CA HIS A 165 15.08 6.54 -0.77
C HIS A 165 13.59 6.23 -0.61
N ILE A 166 12.66 7.07 -1.14
CA ILE A 166 11.21 6.90 -0.90
C ILE A 166 10.64 5.56 -1.38
N PHE A 167 11.32 4.88 -2.30
CA PHE A 167 10.93 3.57 -2.80
C PHE A 167 11.64 2.40 -2.09
N GLU A 168 12.52 2.70 -1.13
CA GLU A 168 13.19 1.68 -0.34
C GLU A 168 12.24 1.07 0.71
N ARG A 169 12.54 -0.18 1.08
CA ARG A 169 11.78 -0.87 2.11
C ARG A 169 12.00 -0.20 3.47
N PHE A 170 10.90 -0.02 4.22
CA PHE A 170 10.88 0.58 5.55
C PHE A 170 11.24 2.06 5.61
N TYR A 171 11.42 2.71 4.46
CA TYR A 171 11.62 4.15 4.46
C TYR A 171 10.33 4.88 4.88
N GLN A 172 10.46 5.81 5.80
CA GLN A 172 9.38 6.66 6.32
C GLN A 172 9.94 8.08 6.51
N GLY A 173 9.57 9.01 5.66
CA GLY A 173 9.96 10.42 5.81
C GLY A 173 9.34 11.06 7.06
N ALA A 174 8.05 10.91 7.24
CA ALA A 174 7.33 11.27 8.47
C ALA A 174 6.56 10.04 8.97
N ARG A 175 6.80 9.64 10.22
CA ARG A 175 6.04 8.53 10.83
C ARG A 175 4.58 8.95 11.00
N LYS A 176 3.67 8.26 10.30
CA LYS A 176 2.24 8.32 10.55
C LYS A 176 1.74 6.96 11.04
N GLU A 177 0.78 6.99 11.96
CA GLU A 177 0.14 5.78 12.45
C GLU A 177 -0.47 5.00 11.26
N GLY A 178 -0.20 3.70 11.18
CA GLY A 178 -0.65 2.85 10.06
C GLY A 178 0.27 2.82 8.84
N SER A 179 1.36 3.61 8.81
CA SER A 179 2.40 3.52 7.78
C SER A 179 3.43 2.45 8.16
N THR A 180 3.78 1.57 7.21
CA THR A 180 4.79 0.52 7.38
C THR A 180 6.10 0.82 6.63
N GLY A 181 6.11 1.85 5.78
CA GLY A 181 7.23 2.12 4.88
C GLY A 181 7.41 1.08 3.76
N LEU A 182 6.38 0.27 3.50
CA LEU A 182 6.43 -0.78 2.46
C LEU A 182 5.54 -0.48 1.24
N GLY A 183 4.63 0.50 1.32
CA GLY A 183 3.68 0.78 0.24
C GLY A 183 4.36 1.22 -1.05
N LEU A 184 5.25 2.21 -0.99
CA LEU A 184 6.00 2.66 -2.17
C LEU A 184 7.05 1.63 -2.63
N ALA A 185 7.59 0.81 -1.73
CA ALA A 185 8.44 -0.33 -2.09
C ALA A 185 7.67 -1.38 -2.90
N LEU A 186 6.37 -1.63 -2.60
CA LEU A 186 5.49 -2.47 -3.41
C LEU A 186 5.27 -1.85 -4.80
N VAL A 187 4.98 -0.55 -4.87
CA VAL A 187 4.83 0.16 -6.16
C VAL A 187 6.08 -0.03 -7.01
N SER A 188 7.27 0.17 -6.42
CA SER A 188 8.56 -0.03 -7.09
C SER A 188 8.77 -1.48 -7.54
N ALA A 189 8.43 -2.47 -6.69
CA ALA A 189 8.57 -3.89 -7.04
C ALA A 189 7.66 -4.28 -8.21
N VAL A 190 6.39 -3.86 -8.22
CA VAL A 190 5.47 -4.07 -9.33
C VAL A 190 5.98 -3.38 -10.60
N GLY A 191 6.50 -2.14 -10.46
CA GLY A 191 7.09 -1.41 -11.57
C GLY A 191 8.26 -2.15 -12.20
N ARG A 192 9.20 -2.65 -11.42
CA ARG A 192 10.32 -3.47 -11.94
C ARG A 192 9.84 -4.75 -12.60
N TYR A 193 8.84 -5.42 -12.03
CA TYR A 193 8.29 -6.66 -12.54
C TYR A 193 7.69 -6.51 -13.94
N TYR A 194 6.99 -5.40 -14.21
CA TYR A 194 6.36 -5.11 -15.51
C TYR A 194 7.16 -4.15 -16.41
N GLY A 195 8.36 -3.72 -16.01
CA GLY A 195 9.15 -2.74 -16.77
C GLY A 195 8.50 -1.36 -16.84
N LEU A 196 7.69 -0.99 -15.82
CA LEU A 196 7.06 0.32 -15.74
C LEU A 196 8.07 1.37 -15.27
N ARG A 197 7.94 2.58 -15.80
CA ARG A 197 8.71 3.72 -15.30
C ARG A 197 7.95 4.42 -14.18
N ILE A 198 8.57 4.48 -13.01
CA ILE A 198 8.02 5.18 -11.84
C ILE A 198 8.83 6.44 -11.59
N ASP A 199 8.14 7.56 -11.38
CA ASP A 199 8.74 8.86 -11.12
C ASP A 199 8.05 9.54 -9.93
N TYR A 200 8.82 10.29 -9.16
CA TYR A 200 8.33 11.14 -8.08
C TYR A 200 8.83 12.56 -8.27
N ARG A 201 7.95 13.55 -8.06
CA ARG A 201 8.28 14.97 -8.03
C ARG A 201 7.50 15.68 -6.94
N PHE A 202 8.07 16.79 -6.50
CA PHE A 202 7.39 17.74 -5.63
C PHE A 202 7.38 19.10 -6.30
N GLU A 203 6.20 19.56 -6.69
CA GLU A 203 6.02 20.80 -7.44
C GLU A 203 4.76 21.52 -6.96
N GLY A 204 4.82 22.83 -6.77
CA GLY A 204 3.65 23.64 -6.39
C GLY A 204 3.01 23.24 -5.06
N GLY A 205 3.78 22.74 -4.08
CA GLY A 205 3.25 22.26 -2.81
C GLY A 205 2.52 20.91 -2.91
N ARG A 206 2.75 20.14 -3.96
CA ARG A 206 2.12 18.83 -4.17
C ARG A 206 3.14 17.74 -4.44
N HIS A 207 2.95 16.60 -3.84
CA HIS A 207 3.62 15.35 -4.22
C HIS A 207 2.96 14.82 -5.48
N ARG A 208 3.77 14.35 -6.41
CA ARG A 208 3.33 13.75 -7.68
C ARG A 208 4.05 12.43 -7.88
N PHE A 209 3.30 11.34 -7.90
CA PHE A 209 3.77 10.00 -8.23
C PHE A 209 3.22 9.61 -9.59
N SER A 210 4.08 9.22 -10.51
CA SER A 210 3.68 8.83 -11.87
C SER A 210 4.17 7.44 -12.19
N VAL A 211 3.30 6.61 -12.76
CA VAL A 211 3.60 5.26 -13.24
C VAL A 211 3.25 5.22 -14.72
N ARG A 212 4.26 4.96 -15.56
CA ARG A 212 4.10 4.92 -17.02
C ARG A 212 4.35 3.50 -17.54
N TRP A 213 3.40 3.04 -18.35
CA TRP A 213 3.51 1.79 -19.12
C TRP A 213 4.33 2.01 -20.41
N PRO A 214 5.07 1.01 -20.87
CA PRO A 214 5.86 1.07 -22.10
C PRO A 214 5.01 1.26 -23.34
#